data_f3af47398b6fee69a675f36df630081e
#
_entry.id   f3af47398b6fee69a675f36df630081e
#
_cell.length_a   1.000
_cell.length_b   1.000
_cell.length_c   1.000
_cell.angle_alpha   90.00
_cell.angle_beta   90.00
_cell.angle_gamma   90.00
#
_symmetry.space_group_name_H-M   'P 1'
#
loop_
_entity.id
_entity.type
_entity.pdbx_description
1 polymer ?
#
loop_
_entity_poly.entity_id
_entity_poly.type
_entity_poly.pdbx_seq_one_letter_code
_entity_poly.pdbx_strand_id
1 'polypeptide(L)'
;MSDSPSLPPDLTPPNATEPTPAPVPLPEPTRDECTLGMLAHVLQIVSWLIAPLIIFVVRKDSRFVRYHALQVVFFQLLVMMAWGATMLALFAGFFTAIARHKVVVGPAALAFPVLFFVIFWGGGALTWLLNLVLGIVYGLRANNGEWAGYPGIKYLAAKVAGVELPH
;
A
#
# COMPACT_ATOMS: atom_id res chain seq x y z
N MET A 1 63.11 -4.24 -49.00
CA MET A 1 61.85 -3.59 -48.71
C MET A 1 60.87 -4.70 -48.40
N SER A 2 60.67 -4.96 -47.12
CA SER A 2 59.73 -5.99 -46.60
C SER A 2 58.53 -5.26 -46.01
N ASP A 3 57.43 -5.20 -46.77
CA ASP A 3 56.14 -4.76 -46.23
C ASP A 3 55.52 -5.92 -45.43
N SER A 4 55.56 -5.77 -44.11
CA SER A 4 54.74 -6.63 -43.20
C SER A 4 53.29 -6.16 -43.25
N PRO A 5 52.32 -7.01 -43.51
CA PRO A 5 50.92 -6.64 -43.43
C PRO A 5 50.55 -6.35 -41.96
N SER A 6 49.96 -5.14 -41.74
CA SER A 6 49.39 -4.75 -40.47
C SER A 6 48.21 -5.68 -40.11
N LEU A 7 48.25 -6.31 -38.96
CA LEU A 7 47.12 -7.06 -38.37
C LEU A 7 45.89 -6.14 -38.27
N PRO A 8 44.70 -6.66 -38.59
CA PRO A 8 43.46 -5.92 -38.37
C PRO A 8 43.26 -5.68 -36.87
N PRO A 9 42.54 -4.56 -36.50
CA PRO A 9 42.27 -4.26 -35.10
C PRO A 9 41.49 -5.38 -34.42
N ASP A 10 41.97 -5.69 -33.23
CA ASP A 10 41.45 -6.70 -32.33
C ASP A 10 39.92 -6.71 -32.27
N LEU A 11 39.31 -7.74 -32.83
CA LEU A 11 37.88 -8.09 -32.65
C LEU A 11 37.74 -8.76 -31.28
N THR A 12 38.05 -8.06 -30.23
CA THR A 12 37.64 -8.48 -28.89
C THR A 12 36.11 -8.42 -28.86
N PRO A 13 35.42 -9.53 -28.67
CA PRO A 13 33.96 -9.48 -28.54
C PRO A 13 33.62 -8.58 -27.33
N PRO A 14 32.58 -7.73 -27.41
CA PRO A 14 32.08 -6.96 -26.28
C PRO A 14 31.38 -7.91 -25.31
N ASN A 15 32.16 -8.69 -24.57
CA ASN A 15 31.65 -9.58 -23.56
C ASN A 15 32.64 -9.69 -22.40
N ALA A 16 32.84 -8.57 -21.74
CA ALA A 16 32.98 -8.65 -20.30
C ALA A 16 31.60 -8.41 -19.76
N THR A 17 31.00 -9.43 -19.18
CA THR A 17 29.83 -9.32 -18.31
C THR A 17 30.24 -8.33 -17.23
N GLU A 18 29.93 -7.03 -17.42
CA GLU A 18 30.06 -6.06 -16.34
C GLU A 18 29.30 -6.65 -15.16
N PRO A 19 29.93 -6.86 -14.01
CA PRO A 19 29.23 -7.38 -12.85
C PRO A 19 28.07 -6.42 -12.59
N THR A 20 26.85 -6.94 -12.60
CA THR A 20 25.67 -6.17 -12.22
C THR A 20 26.00 -5.44 -10.92
N PRO A 21 25.93 -4.09 -10.89
CA PRO A 21 26.29 -3.34 -9.69
C PRO A 21 25.51 -3.90 -8.52
N ALA A 22 26.21 -4.22 -7.43
CA ALA A 22 25.58 -4.72 -6.22
C ALA A 22 24.46 -3.74 -5.80
N PRO A 23 23.32 -4.23 -5.34
CA PRO A 23 22.22 -3.37 -4.90
C PRO A 23 22.76 -2.39 -3.86
N VAL A 24 22.55 -1.09 -4.11
CA VAL A 24 22.95 -0.05 -3.14
C VAL A 24 22.18 -0.29 -1.85
N PRO A 25 22.86 -0.46 -0.71
CA PRO A 25 22.16 -0.68 0.56
C PRO A 25 21.21 0.48 0.83
N LEU A 26 20.00 0.15 1.29
CA LEU A 26 19.06 1.18 1.71
C LEU A 26 19.66 1.94 2.90
N PRO A 27 19.52 3.28 2.95
CA PRO A 27 20.04 4.06 4.06
C PRO A 27 19.38 3.63 5.37
N GLU A 28 20.18 3.49 6.43
CA GLU A 28 19.65 3.23 7.76
C GLU A 28 18.82 4.44 8.23
N PRO A 29 17.54 4.22 8.63
CA PRO A 29 16.69 5.30 9.09
C PRO A 29 17.14 5.78 10.48
N THR A 30 17.03 7.08 10.71
CA THR A 30 17.25 7.68 12.02
C THR A 30 16.15 7.29 13.01
N ARG A 31 16.39 7.44 14.31
CA ARG A 31 15.39 7.12 15.34
C ARG A 31 14.10 7.95 15.17
N ASP A 32 14.22 9.22 14.77
CA ASP A 32 13.06 10.07 14.50
C ASP A 32 12.26 9.57 13.30
N GLU A 33 12.92 9.11 12.25
CA GLU A 33 12.28 8.53 11.09
C GLU A 33 11.55 7.22 11.43
N CYS A 34 12.16 6.37 12.25
CA CYS A 34 11.53 5.16 12.76
C CYS A 34 10.26 5.48 13.55
N THR A 35 10.30 6.48 14.44
CA THR A 35 9.14 6.92 15.21
C THR A 35 8.04 7.47 14.30
N LEU A 36 8.37 8.27 13.31
CA LEU A 36 7.39 8.81 12.36
C LEU A 36 6.80 7.74 11.45
N GLY A 37 7.61 6.77 11.01
CA GLY A 37 7.14 5.59 10.29
C GLY A 37 6.15 4.77 11.12
N MET A 38 6.46 4.54 12.40
CA MET A 38 5.55 3.90 13.34
C MET A 38 4.25 4.69 13.50
N LEU A 39 4.35 6.00 13.71
CA LEU A 39 3.18 6.87 13.89
C LEU A 39 2.27 6.86 12.66
N ALA A 40 2.82 6.79 11.45
CA ALA A 40 2.01 6.66 10.24
C ALA A 40 1.09 5.43 10.29
N HIS A 41 1.59 4.30 10.79
CA HIS A 41 0.82 3.07 10.93
C HIS A 41 -0.15 3.09 12.12
N VAL A 42 0.28 3.62 13.27
CA VAL A 42 -0.55 3.60 14.49
C VAL A 42 -1.69 4.63 14.38
N LEU A 43 -1.41 5.82 13.88
CA LEU A 43 -2.42 6.88 13.77
C LEU A 43 -3.53 6.57 12.76
N GLN A 44 -3.31 5.67 11.80
CA GLN A 44 -4.38 5.23 10.89
C GLN A 44 -5.58 4.62 11.65
N ILE A 45 -5.35 4.02 12.83
CA ILE A 45 -6.38 3.38 13.64
C ILE A 45 -7.45 4.40 14.09
N VAL A 46 -7.02 5.63 14.38
CA VAL A 46 -7.88 6.70 14.90
C VAL A 46 -8.23 7.73 13.83
N SER A 47 -7.23 8.14 13.03
CA SER A 47 -7.37 9.23 12.05
C SER A 47 -7.60 8.76 10.61
N TRP A 48 -7.63 7.45 10.39
CA TRP A 48 -7.76 6.83 9.08
C TRP A 48 -6.67 7.34 8.11
N LEU A 49 -7.08 8.15 7.13
CA LEU A 49 -6.23 8.68 6.08
C LEU A 49 -5.51 9.98 6.48
N ILE A 50 -6.07 10.76 7.43
CA ILE A 50 -5.65 12.16 7.66
C ILE A 50 -4.23 12.24 8.18
N ALA A 51 -3.90 11.56 9.28
CA ALA A 51 -2.57 11.65 9.87
C ALA A 51 -1.47 11.06 8.97
N PRO A 52 -1.63 9.88 8.34
CA PRO A 52 -0.65 9.37 7.40
C PRO A 52 -0.41 10.31 6.21
N LEU A 53 -1.46 10.97 5.72
CA LEU A 53 -1.34 11.94 4.62
C LEU A 53 -0.57 13.19 5.06
N ILE A 54 -0.83 13.70 6.26
CA ILE A 54 -0.08 14.83 6.82
C ILE A 54 1.39 14.46 6.97
N ILE A 55 1.71 13.30 7.54
CA ILE A 55 3.08 12.82 7.71
C ILE A 55 3.79 12.74 6.35
N PHE A 56 3.12 12.17 5.33
CA PHE A 56 3.64 12.09 3.97
C PHE A 56 3.96 13.47 3.37
N VAL A 57 3.09 14.45 3.57
CA VAL A 57 3.26 15.81 3.00
C VAL A 57 4.32 16.62 3.74
N VAL A 58 4.41 16.46 5.07
CA VAL A 58 5.33 17.23 5.91
C VAL A 58 6.76 16.71 5.82
N ARG A 59 6.95 15.38 5.74
CA ARG A 59 8.27 14.73 5.78
C ARG A 59 8.73 14.28 4.40
N LYS A 60 8.81 15.25 3.48
CA LYS A 60 9.22 14.99 2.07
C LYS A 60 10.67 14.51 1.93
N ASP A 61 11.53 14.86 2.89
CA ASP A 61 12.96 14.62 2.83
C ASP A 61 13.34 13.16 3.18
N SER A 62 12.51 12.48 3.97
CA SER A 62 12.75 11.10 4.39
C SER A 62 12.05 10.10 3.47
N ARG A 63 12.86 9.32 2.73
CA ARG A 63 12.32 8.20 1.92
C ARG A 63 11.68 7.13 2.78
N PHE A 64 12.22 6.87 3.97
CA PHE A 64 11.71 5.87 4.90
C PHE A 64 10.31 6.26 5.41
N VAL A 65 10.14 7.48 5.91
CA VAL A 65 8.86 7.98 6.41
C VAL A 65 7.81 8.03 5.28
N ARG A 66 8.20 8.52 4.10
CA ARG A 66 7.32 8.54 2.93
C ARG A 66 6.86 7.15 2.51
N TYR A 67 7.76 6.18 2.51
CA TYR A 67 7.44 4.80 2.17
C TYR A 67 6.38 4.22 3.10
N HIS A 68 6.55 4.36 4.43
CA HIS A 68 5.57 3.87 5.41
C HIS A 68 4.24 4.63 5.34
N ALA A 69 4.27 5.96 5.24
CA ALA A 69 3.07 6.77 5.12
C ALA A 69 2.26 6.43 3.85
N LEU A 70 2.93 6.26 2.70
CA LEU A 70 2.27 5.89 1.44
C LEU A 70 1.60 4.52 1.50
N GLN A 71 2.19 3.54 2.18
CA GLN A 71 1.56 2.23 2.35
C GLN A 71 0.22 2.35 3.07
N VAL A 72 0.18 3.13 4.14
CA VAL A 72 -1.04 3.39 4.90
C VAL A 72 -2.06 4.13 4.04
N VAL A 73 -1.64 5.17 3.32
CA VAL A 73 -2.51 5.93 2.42
C VAL A 73 -3.12 5.02 1.35
N PHE A 74 -2.32 4.20 0.67
CA PHE A 74 -2.83 3.28 -0.35
C PHE A 74 -3.75 2.21 0.23
N PHE A 75 -3.42 1.69 1.41
CA PHE A 75 -4.28 0.73 2.09
C PHE A 75 -5.64 1.33 2.44
N GLN A 76 -5.66 2.53 3.01
CA GLN A 76 -6.91 3.20 3.35
C GLN A 76 -7.74 3.58 2.12
N LEU A 77 -7.11 4.01 1.03
CA LEU A 77 -7.80 4.24 -0.23
C LEU A 77 -8.43 2.95 -0.77
N LEU A 78 -7.71 1.83 -0.72
CA LEU A 78 -8.25 0.52 -1.12
C LEU A 78 -9.45 0.13 -0.25
N VAL A 79 -9.37 0.30 1.06
CA VAL A 79 -10.47 0.04 2.00
C VAL A 79 -11.67 0.93 1.68
N MET A 80 -11.45 2.24 1.47
CA MET A 80 -12.53 3.17 1.11
C MET A 80 -13.20 2.80 -0.21
N MET A 81 -12.43 2.41 -1.22
CA MET A 81 -12.97 1.96 -2.51
C MET A 81 -13.79 0.67 -2.35
N ALA A 82 -13.29 -0.30 -1.59
CA ALA A 82 -14.00 -1.55 -1.33
C ALA A 82 -15.32 -1.30 -0.59
N TRP A 83 -15.31 -0.45 0.44
CA TRP A 83 -16.51 -0.05 1.17
C TRP A 83 -17.49 0.73 0.29
N GLY A 84 -17.01 1.69 -0.49
CA GLY A 84 -17.84 2.45 -1.43
C GLY A 84 -18.50 1.55 -2.46
N ALA A 85 -17.77 0.62 -3.05
CA ALA A 85 -18.31 -0.35 -4.00
C ALA A 85 -19.36 -1.27 -3.35
N THR A 86 -19.09 -1.75 -2.13
CA THR A 86 -20.02 -2.60 -1.37
C THR A 86 -21.33 -1.85 -1.08
N MET A 87 -21.25 -0.61 -0.59
CA MET A 87 -22.42 0.21 -0.32
C MET A 87 -23.20 0.52 -1.60
N LEU A 88 -22.50 0.91 -2.67
CA LEU A 88 -23.12 1.14 -3.97
C LEU A 88 -23.90 -0.09 -4.47
N ALA A 89 -23.30 -1.28 -4.39
CA ALA A 89 -23.93 -2.53 -4.80
C ALA A 89 -25.17 -2.85 -3.96
N LEU A 90 -25.11 -2.66 -2.64
CA LEU A 90 -26.23 -2.87 -1.74
C LEU A 90 -27.40 -1.94 -2.07
N PHE A 91 -27.14 -0.64 -2.20
CA PHE A 91 -28.20 0.33 -2.52
C PHE A 91 -28.74 0.14 -3.94
N ALA A 92 -27.89 -0.11 -4.93
CA ALA A 92 -28.35 -0.40 -6.29
C ALA A 92 -29.23 -1.64 -6.33
N GLY A 93 -28.86 -2.71 -5.63
CA GLY A 93 -29.66 -3.92 -5.49
C GLY A 93 -31.03 -3.64 -4.83
N PHE A 94 -31.04 -2.86 -3.76
CA PHE A 94 -32.26 -2.49 -3.05
C PHE A 94 -33.22 -1.66 -3.93
N PHE A 95 -32.73 -0.59 -4.55
CA PHE A 95 -33.54 0.25 -5.42
C PHE A 95 -34.04 -0.50 -6.66
N THR A 96 -33.23 -1.40 -7.22
CA THR A 96 -33.65 -2.27 -8.31
C THR A 96 -34.76 -3.23 -7.89
N ALA A 97 -34.68 -3.78 -6.68
CA ALA A 97 -35.70 -4.67 -6.13
C ALA A 97 -37.04 -3.94 -5.91
N ILE A 98 -36.98 -2.69 -5.41
CA ILE A 98 -38.18 -1.82 -5.27
C ILE A 98 -38.77 -1.53 -6.65
N ALA A 99 -37.98 -1.09 -7.61
CA ALA A 99 -38.45 -0.73 -8.95
C ALA A 99 -39.10 -1.92 -9.68
N ARG A 100 -38.70 -3.14 -9.37
CA ARG A 100 -39.28 -4.37 -9.92
C ARG A 100 -40.49 -4.89 -9.10
N HIS A 101 -40.99 -4.13 -8.14
CA HIS A 101 -42.10 -4.51 -7.23
C HIS A 101 -41.88 -5.85 -6.49
N LYS A 102 -40.62 -6.28 -6.31
CA LYS A 102 -40.32 -7.54 -5.63
C LYS A 102 -40.19 -7.43 -4.12
N VAL A 103 -40.17 -6.20 -3.60
CA VAL A 103 -40.00 -5.92 -2.16
C VAL A 103 -41.06 -4.90 -1.72
N VAL A 104 -42.27 -5.31 -1.58
CA VAL A 104 -43.33 -4.36 -1.14
C VAL A 104 -43.92 -4.72 0.23
N VAL A 105 -44.10 -5.99 0.57
CA VAL A 105 -44.60 -6.41 1.88
C VAL A 105 -44.11 -7.82 2.22
N GLY A 106 -43.79 -8.05 3.49
CA GLY A 106 -43.46 -9.38 4.01
C GLY A 106 -42.03 -9.55 4.48
N PRO A 107 -41.56 -10.78 4.77
CA PRO A 107 -40.22 -11.06 5.31
C PRO A 107 -39.08 -10.55 4.43
N ALA A 108 -39.29 -10.46 3.12
CA ALA A 108 -38.33 -9.93 2.17
C ALA A 108 -38.01 -8.42 2.38
N ALA A 109 -38.96 -7.66 2.94
CA ALA A 109 -38.74 -6.24 3.27
C ALA A 109 -37.70 -6.05 4.37
N LEU A 110 -37.54 -7.02 5.26
CA LEU A 110 -36.55 -7.00 6.34
C LEU A 110 -35.17 -7.46 5.88
N ALA A 111 -35.04 -8.12 4.73
CA ALA A 111 -33.77 -8.67 4.27
C ALA A 111 -32.70 -7.56 4.02
N PHE A 112 -33.11 -6.42 3.42
CA PHE A 112 -32.17 -5.33 3.17
C PHE A 112 -31.64 -4.69 4.46
N PRO A 113 -32.47 -4.22 5.42
CA PRO A 113 -31.94 -3.63 6.65
C PRO A 113 -31.12 -4.61 7.48
N VAL A 114 -31.48 -5.89 7.52
CA VAL A 114 -30.68 -6.92 8.18
C VAL A 114 -29.33 -7.10 7.50
N LEU A 115 -29.31 -7.27 6.18
CA LEU A 115 -28.08 -7.42 5.40
C LEU A 115 -27.20 -6.16 5.52
N PHE A 116 -27.81 -4.98 5.41
CA PHE A 116 -27.10 -3.71 5.61
C PHE A 116 -26.48 -3.64 7.01
N PHE A 117 -27.23 -3.98 8.05
CA PHE A 117 -26.74 -3.98 9.43
C PHE A 117 -25.54 -4.95 9.60
N VAL A 118 -25.68 -6.18 9.11
CA VAL A 118 -24.61 -7.20 9.22
C VAL A 118 -23.36 -6.78 8.47
N ILE A 119 -23.49 -6.28 7.23
CA ILE A 119 -22.34 -5.84 6.43
C ILE A 119 -21.73 -4.58 7.03
N PHE A 120 -22.54 -3.60 7.40
CA PHE A 120 -22.02 -2.33 7.91
C PHE A 120 -21.33 -2.49 9.27
N TRP A 121 -21.96 -3.14 10.22
CA TRP A 121 -21.38 -3.31 11.57
C TRP A 121 -20.39 -4.48 11.62
N GLY A 122 -20.74 -5.63 11.08
CA GLY A 122 -19.87 -6.81 11.08
C GLY A 122 -18.63 -6.60 10.20
N GLY A 123 -18.83 -6.14 8.97
CA GLY A 123 -17.75 -5.81 8.06
C GLY A 123 -16.89 -4.63 8.55
N GLY A 124 -17.54 -3.62 9.14
CA GLY A 124 -16.87 -2.47 9.75
C GLY A 124 -15.96 -2.88 10.91
N ALA A 125 -16.47 -3.71 11.83
CA ALA A 125 -15.71 -4.23 12.95
C ALA A 125 -14.51 -5.08 12.49
N LEU A 126 -14.71 -5.94 11.48
CA LEU A 126 -13.63 -6.73 10.89
C LEU A 126 -12.56 -5.85 10.24
N THR A 127 -12.98 -4.85 9.48
CA THR A 127 -12.07 -3.87 8.85
C THR A 127 -11.30 -3.10 9.90
N TRP A 128 -11.95 -2.67 10.98
CA TRP A 128 -11.30 -1.97 12.09
C TRP A 128 -10.27 -2.86 12.79
N LEU A 129 -10.61 -4.12 13.05
CA LEU A 129 -9.70 -5.10 13.64
C LEU A 129 -8.48 -5.34 12.73
N LEU A 130 -8.70 -5.45 11.43
CA LEU A 130 -7.61 -5.56 10.45
C LEU A 130 -6.68 -4.34 10.48
N ASN A 131 -7.25 -3.12 10.51
CA ASN A 131 -6.49 -1.89 10.66
C ASN A 131 -5.67 -1.86 11.95
N LEU A 132 -6.26 -2.31 13.07
CA LEU A 132 -5.59 -2.40 14.36
C LEU A 132 -4.37 -3.34 14.29
N VAL A 133 -4.58 -4.56 13.80
CA VAL A 133 -3.51 -5.56 13.70
C VAL A 133 -2.39 -5.09 12.77
N LEU A 134 -2.74 -4.62 11.58
CA LEU A 134 -1.76 -4.11 10.61
C LEU A 134 -1.04 -2.87 11.14
N GLY A 135 -1.76 -1.95 11.76
CA GLY A 135 -1.20 -0.75 12.37
C GLY A 135 -0.16 -1.06 13.45
N ILE A 136 -0.43 -2.03 14.32
CA ILE A 136 0.51 -2.45 15.35
C ILE A 136 1.70 -3.20 14.75
N VAL A 137 1.45 -4.23 13.93
CA VAL A 137 2.52 -5.09 13.38
C VAL A 137 3.51 -4.29 12.54
N TYR A 138 3.01 -3.51 11.58
CA TYR A 138 3.88 -2.73 10.70
C TYR A 138 4.39 -1.45 11.36
N GLY A 139 3.68 -0.92 12.34
CA GLY A 139 4.18 0.16 13.19
C GLY A 139 5.40 -0.27 14.01
N LEU A 140 5.37 -1.45 14.64
CA LEU A 140 6.52 -1.99 15.36
C LEU A 140 7.70 -2.27 14.44
N ARG A 141 7.46 -2.82 13.26
CA ARG A 141 8.51 -3.03 12.25
C ARG A 141 9.15 -1.73 11.79
N ALA A 142 8.34 -0.69 11.52
CA ALA A 142 8.85 0.63 11.20
C ALA A 142 9.66 1.23 12.34
N ASN A 143 9.24 1.05 13.59
CA ASN A 143 10.00 1.51 14.76
C ASN A 143 11.37 0.83 14.90
N ASN A 144 11.48 -0.42 14.42
CA ASN A 144 12.76 -1.15 14.37
C ASN A 144 13.62 -0.79 13.15
N GLY A 145 13.22 0.17 12.33
CA GLY A 145 13.95 0.57 11.12
C GLY A 145 13.77 -0.37 9.93
N GLU A 146 12.82 -1.29 9.99
CA GLU A 146 12.58 -2.25 8.91
C GLU A 146 11.84 -1.60 7.73
N TRP A 147 12.29 -1.86 6.51
CA TRP A 147 11.58 -1.53 5.26
C TRP A 147 10.45 -2.52 4.95
N ALA A 148 9.76 -2.97 5.99
CA ALA A 148 8.63 -3.88 5.86
C ALA A 148 7.40 -3.17 5.28
N GLY A 149 6.54 -3.93 4.61
CA GLY A 149 5.34 -3.32 4.02
C GLY A 149 4.21 -4.30 3.74
N TYR A 150 3.03 -3.76 3.57
CA TYR A 150 1.82 -4.52 3.29
C TYR A 150 1.97 -5.32 1.99
N PRO A 151 1.58 -6.60 1.97
CA PRO A 151 1.66 -7.43 0.77
C PRO A 151 0.96 -6.76 -0.43
N GLY A 152 1.64 -6.71 -1.57
CA GLY A 152 1.13 -6.06 -2.78
C GLY A 152 1.29 -4.53 -2.80
N ILE A 153 0.99 -3.84 -1.71
CA ILE A 153 1.05 -2.37 -1.60
C ILE A 153 2.50 -1.88 -1.49
N LYS A 154 3.38 -2.65 -0.85
CA LYS A 154 4.78 -2.27 -0.62
C LYS A 154 5.52 -1.85 -1.89
N TYR A 155 5.27 -2.55 -3.01
CA TYR A 155 5.93 -2.25 -4.28
C TYR A 155 5.46 -0.93 -4.89
N LEU A 156 4.16 -0.64 -4.78
CA LEU A 156 3.61 0.63 -5.23
C LEU A 156 4.13 1.79 -4.38
N ALA A 157 4.14 1.62 -3.07
CA ALA A 157 4.67 2.62 -2.14
C ALA A 157 6.16 2.87 -2.36
N ALA A 158 6.95 1.82 -2.58
CA ALA A 158 8.38 1.93 -2.89
C ALA A 158 8.61 2.70 -4.19
N LYS A 159 7.88 2.37 -5.24
CA LYS A 159 7.98 3.06 -6.53
C LYS A 159 7.70 4.55 -6.42
N VAL A 160 6.64 4.94 -5.69
CA VAL A 160 6.27 6.36 -5.50
C VAL A 160 7.22 7.06 -4.53
N ALA A 161 7.75 6.36 -3.53
CA ALA A 161 8.75 6.91 -2.60
C ALA A 161 10.16 7.02 -3.23
N GLY A 162 10.39 6.41 -4.40
CA GLY A 162 11.70 6.36 -5.05
C GLY A 162 12.68 5.45 -4.31
N VAL A 163 12.21 4.28 -3.86
CA VAL A 163 12.97 3.30 -3.08
C VAL A 163 13.01 1.98 -3.84
N GLU A 164 14.21 1.42 -4.00
CA GLU A 164 14.41 0.06 -4.50
C GLU A 164 14.45 -0.90 -3.32
N LEU A 165 13.43 -1.76 -3.20
CA LEU A 165 13.38 -2.77 -2.15
C LEU A 165 14.22 -3.99 -2.56
N PRO A 166 14.96 -4.61 -1.64
CA PRO A 166 15.62 -5.87 -1.90
C PRO A 166 14.56 -6.96 -2.21
N HIS A 167 14.91 -7.82 -3.17
CA HIS A 167 14.08 -8.95 -3.62
C HIS A 167 14.03 -10.07 -2.60
#